data_7c98033a422bae5967696019f8452853
#
_entry.id   7c98033a422bae5967696019f8452853
#
_cell.length_a   1.000
_cell.length_b   1.000
_cell.length_c   1.000
_cell.angle_alpha   90.00
_cell.angle_beta   90.00
_cell.angle_gamma   90.00
#
_symmetry.space_group_name_H-M   'P 1'
#
loop_
_entity.id
_entity.type
_entity.pdbx_description
1 polymer ?
#
loop_
_entity_poly.entity_id
_entity_poly.type
_entity_poly.pdbx_seq_one_letter_code
_entity_poly.pdbx_strand_id
1 'polypeptide(L)'
;DWWSVLWKKFLAGFLAISSGLMLGREGPSIQLGAVGGKGLAKWLKLSPVEERVLIASGAAAGLAAAFNAPIAGLLFVVEEVYRHFSKLFWISTLVASLVANFVSLVIFGLTPVLDMPDNIPAMQLEQYWIYLLMGLFLGISGYVYEKVVLYMPDLYKKIGKILHLSPNYYPAVAVSYTHL
;
A
#
# COMPACT_ATOMS: atom_id res chain seq x y z
N ASP A 1 -7.15 -21.29 -4.09
CA ASP A 1 -7.24 -21.40 -2.61
C ASP A 1 -6.77 -20.11 -1.94
N TRP A 2 -7.72 -19.31 -1.42
CA TRP A 2 -7.42 -18.07 -0.71
C TRP A 2 -6.48 -18.28 0.50
N TRP A 3 -6.63 -19.38 1.23
CA TRP A 3 -5.83 -19.74 2.39
C TRP A 3 -4.34 -19.92 2.04
N SER A 4 -4.06 -20.66 0.98
CA SER A 4 -2.69 -20.85 0.50
C SER A 4 -2.04 -19.52 0.05
N VAL A 5 -2.82 -18.64 -0.59
CA VAL A 5 -2.35 -17.32 -1.00
C VAL A 5 -2.07 -16.44 0.21
N LEU A 6 -2.93 -16.47 1.24
CA LEU A 6 -2.76 -15.71 2.47
C LEU A 6 -1.42 -16.03 3.14
N TRP A 7 -1.16 -17.32 3.38
CA TRP A 7 0.07 -17.76 4.03
C TRP A 7 1.32 -17.48 3.20
N LYS A 8 1.29 -17.72 1.91
CA LYS A 8 2.42 -17.43 1.03
C LYS A 8 2.76 -15.95 1.04
N LYS A 9 1.76 -15.07 0.95
CA LYS A 9 1.97 -13.62 0.98
C LYS A 9 2.42 -13.11 2.35
N PHE A 10 1.86 -13.66 3.42
CA PHE A 10 2.28 -13.33 4.78
C PHE A 10 3.74 -13.69 5.01
N LEU A 11 4.12 -14.94 4.74
CA LEU A 11 5.50 -15.41 4.93
C LEU A 11 6.49 -14.68 4.01
N ALA A 12 6.14 -14.51 2.73
CA ALA A 12 7.01 -13.79 1.80
C ALA A 12 7.19 -12.33 2.22
N GLY A 13 6.13 -11.63 2.61
CA GLY A 13 6.21 -10.25 3.09
C GLY A 13 6.99 -10.13 4.39
N PHE A 14 6.76 -11.03 5.33
CA PHE A 14 7.48 -11.07 6.59
C PHE A 14 8.98 -11.30 6.37
N LEU A 15 9.36 -12.30 5.58
CA LEU A 15 10.75 -12.59 5.27
C LEU A 15 11.43 -11.46 4.50
N ALA A 16 10.73 -10.86 3.53
CA ALA A 16 11.26 -9.76 2.75
C ALA A 16 11.55 -8.52 3.63
N ILE A 17 10.63 -8.13 4.50
CA ILE A 17 10.80 -6.97 5.38
C ILE A 17 11.87 -7.26 6.46
N SER A 18 11.84 -8.44 7.08
CA SER A 18 12.80 -8.80 8.12
C SER A 18 14.23 -9.02 7.58
N SER A 19 14.40 -9.31 6.29
CA SER A 19 15.73 -9.35 5.67
C SER A 19 16.30 -7.97 5.34
N GLY A 20 15.61 -6.88 5.69
CA GLY A 20 16.07 -5.51 5.46
C GLY A 20 15.86 -5.01 4.04
N LEU A 21 15.04 -5.68 3.23
CA LEU A 21 14.69 -5.19 1.92
C LEU A 21 13.89 -3.87 2.04
N MET A 22 14.30 -2.85 1.30
CA MET A 22 13.58 -1.56 1.24
C MET A 22 12.27 -1.72 0.44
N LEU A 23 11.36 -2.54 0.93
CA LEU A 23 10.04 -2.75 0.38
C LEU A 23 9.01 -2.07 1.28
N GLY A 24 8.11 -1.33 0.67
CA GLY A 24 6.98 -0.74 1.39
C GLY A 24 6.07 -1.83 1.97
N ARG A 25 5.57 -1.58 3.18
CA ARG A 25 4.62 -2.47 3.87
C ARG A 25 3.19 -2.36 3.33
N GLU A 26 2.91 -1.36 2.51
CA GLU A 26 1.58 -1.01 2.03
C GLU A 26 1.00 -2.09 1.13
N GLY A 27 1.78 -2.51 0.13
CA GLY A 27 1.37 -3.56 -0.81
C GLY A 27 0.99 -4.87 -0.14
N PRO A 28 1.86 -5.45 0.70
CA PRO A 28 1.54 -6.64 1.48
C PRO A 28 0.31 -6.47 2.37
N SER A 29 0.15 -5.34 3.06
CA SER A 29 -0.98 -5.09 3.96
C SER A 29 -2.31 -5.04 3.22
N ILE A 30 -2.39 -4.32 2.09
CA ILE A 30 -3.56 -4.27 1.21
C ILE A 30 -3.92 -5.67 0.72
N GLN A 31 -2.92 -6.44 0.28
CA GLN A 31 -3.15 -7.77 -0.27
C GLN A 31 -3.60 -8.77 0.80
N LEU A 32 -3.03 -8.73 2.00
CA LEU A 32 -3.45 -9.58 3.12
C LEU A 32 -4.89 -9.27 3.53
N GLY A 33 -5.24 -7.98 3.64
CA GLY A 33 -6.60 -7.54 3.91
C GLY A 33 -7.58 -8.01 2.83
N ALA A 34 -7.25 -7.84 1.55
CA ALA A 34 -8.07 -8.27 0.42
C ALA A 34 -8.30 -9.79 0.42
N VAL A 35 -7.25 -10.58 0.67
CA VAL A 35 -7.35 -12.05 0.73
C VAL A 35 -8.14 -12.49 1.95
N GLY A 36 -8.02 -11.81 3.09
CA GLY A 36 -8.86 -12.01 4.28
C GLY A 36 -10.33 -11.77 3.98
N GLY A 37 -10.65 -10.65 3.32
CA GLY A 37 -12.02 -10.34 2.86
C GLY A 37 -12.56 -11.41 1.91
N LYS A 38 -11.75 -11.91 0.99
CA LYS A 38 -12.11 -13.03 0.11
C LYS A 38 -12.39 -14.32 0.89
N GLY A 39 -11.57 -14.61 1.88
CA GLY A 39 -11.74 -15.77 2.75
C GLY A 39 -13.08 -15.72 3.49
N LEU A 40 -13.39 -14.57 4.08
CA LEU A 40 -14.65 -14.33 4.79
C LEU A 40 -15.86 -14.47 3.84
N ALA A 41 -15.80 -13.90 2.64
CA ALA A 41 -16.86 -14.02 1.65
C ALA A 41 -17.14 -15.49 1.27
N LYS A 42 -16.09 -16.28 1.07
CA LYS A 42 -16.23 -17.72 0.78
C LYS A 42 -16.79 -18.50 1.95
N TRP A 43 -16.37 -18.17 3.15
CA TRP A 43 -16.88 -18.83 4.37
C TRP A 43 -18.37 -18.55 4.57
N LEU A 44 -18.80 -17.32 4.32
CA LEU A 44 -20.21 -16.91 4.39
C LEU A 44 -21.02 -17.27 3.14
N LYS A 45 -20.40 -17.87 2.11
CA LYS A 45 -21.03 -18.24 0.83
C LYS A 45 -21.77 -17.08 0.17
N LEU A 46 -21.16 -15.92 0.14
CA LEU A 46 -21.74 -14.70 -0.41
C LEU A 46 -21.76 -14.71 -1.94
N SER A 47 -22.61 -13.85 -2.49
CA SER A 47 -22.68 -13.63 -3.94
C SER A 47 -21.40 -13.03 -4.49
N PRO A 48 -21.10 -13.16 -5.80
CA PRO A 48 -19.90 -12.58 -6.42
C PRO A 48 -19.79 -11.06 -6.26
N VAL A 49 -20.92 -10.36 -6.15
CA VAL A 49 -20.93 -8.91 -5.91
C VAL A 49 -20.50 -8.59 -4.50
N GLU A 50 -21.04 -9.28 -3.50
CA GLU A 50 -20.68 -9.12 -2.10
C GLU A 50 -19.24 -9.55 -1.83
N GLU A 51 -18.76 -10.62 -2.50
CA GLU A 51 -17.35 -11.03 -2.43
C GLU A 51 -16.44 -9.88 -2.87
N ARG A 52 -16.74 -9.19 -3.97
CA ARG A 52 -15.96 -8.04 -4.44
C ARG A 52 -15.96 -6.90 -3.41
N VAL A 53 -17.11 -6.63 -2.80
CA VAL A 53 -17.22 -5.61 -1.74
C VAL A 53 -16.35 -5.96 -0.55
N LEU A 54 -16.37 -7.21 -0.08
CA LEU A 54 -15.54 -7.64 1.05
C LEU A 54 -14.05 -7.66 0.73
N ILE A 55 -13.66 -8.03 -0.49
CA ILE A 55 -12.25 -7.95 -0.93
C ILE A 55 -11.77 -6.49 -0.89
N ALA A 56 -12.55 -5.56 -1.41
CA ALA A 56 -12.21 -4.15 -1.42
C ALA A 56 -12.22 -3.54 -0.01
N SER A 57 -13.21 -3.89 0.83
CA SER A 57 -13.27 -3.47 2.24
C SER A 57 -12.08 -4.01 3.04
N GLY A 58 -11.68 -5.26 2.79
CA GLY A 58 -10.47 -5.84 3.39
C GLY A 58 -9.19 -5.14 2.95
N ALA A 59 -9.07 -4.77 1.67
CA ALA A 59 -7.95 -3.98 1.15
C ALA A 59 -7.84 -2.62 1.85
N ALA A 60 -8.97 -1.91 2.00
CA ALA A 60 -9.03 -0.64 2.72
C ALA A 60 -8.65 -0.80 4.20
N ALA A 61 -9.13 -1.86 4.85
CA ALA A 61 -8.81 -2.18 6.23
C ALA A 61 -7.30 -2.43 6.43
N GLY A 62 -6.68 -3.18 5.51
CA GLY A 62 -5.23 -3.40 5.51
C GLY A 62 -4.43 -2.12 5.36
N LEU A 63 -4.85 -1.23 4.46
CA LEU A 63 -4.21 0.07 4.28
C LEU A 63 -4.42 0.99 5.48
N ALA A 64 -5.64 1.03 6.03
CA ALA A 64 -5.97 1.81 7.21
C ALA A 64 -5.12 1.42 8.43
N ALA A 65 -4.94 0.12 8.66
CA ALA A 65 -4.10 -0.39 9.74
C ALA A 65 -2.61 -0.07 9.53
N ALA A 66 -2.12 -0.12 8.28
CA ALA A 66 -0.72 0.15 7.96
C ALA A 66 -0.34 1.63 8.18
N PHE A 67 -1.25 2.56 7.89
CA PHE A 67 -0.98 4.01 7.97
C PHE A 67 -1.63 4.71 9.16
N ASN A 68 -2.43 4.02 9.94
CA ASN A 68 -3.23 4.63 11.00
C ASN A 68 -4.21 5.69 10.47
N ALA A 69 -4.74 5.47 9.27
CA ALA A 69 -5.50 6.44 8.49
C ALA A 69 -6.76 5.80 7.87
N PRO A 70 -7.85 5.60 8.63
CA PRO A 70 -9.03 4.85 8.16
C PRO A 70 -9.76 5.55 7.01
N ILE A 71 -9.84 6.88 7.03
CA ILE A 71 -10.47 7.65 5.95
C ILE A 71 -9.64 7.58 4.66
N ALA A 72 -8.33 7.66 4.76
CA ALA A 72 -7.45 7.53 3.61
C ALA A 72 -7.53 6.13 2.99
N GLY A 73 -7.60 5.07 3.81
CA GLY A 73 -7.81 3.70 3.34
C GLY A 73 -9.12 3.52 2.57
N LEU A 74 -10.21 4.10 3.08
CA LEU A 74 -11.50 4.13 2.39
C LEU A 74 -11.41 4.85 1.05
N LEU A 75 -10.90 6.09 1.04
CA LEU A 75 -10.82 6.91 -0.18
C LEU A 75 -9.95 6.26 -1.25
N PHE A 76 -8.80 5.72 -0.88
CA PHE A 76 -7.92 5.01 -1.80
C PHE A 76 -8.63 3.86 -2.51
N VAL A 77 -9.36 3.03 -1.77
CA VAL A 77 -10.04 1.87 -2.37
C VAL A 77 -11.24 2.28 -3.22
N VAL A 78 -11.93 3.36 -2.84
CA VAL A 78 -13.02 3.93 -3.65
C VAL A 78 -12.48 4.47 -4.97
N GLU A 79 -11.38 5.19 -4.94
CA GLU A 79 -10.82 5.87 -6.10
C GLU A 79 -10.05 4.92 -7.02
N GLU A 80 -9.17 4.08 -6.47
CA GLU A 80 -8.25 3.27 -7.25
C GLU A 80 -8.76 1.84 -7.53
N VAL A 81 -9.47 1.23 -6.58
CA VAL A 81 -9.78 -0.20 -6.66
C VAL A 81 -11.18 -0.47 -7.20
N TYR A 82 -12.18 0.17 -6.62
CA TYR A 82 -13.57 -0.19 -6.92
C TYR A 82 -14.23 0.68 -8.01
N ARG A 83 -13.87 1.95 -8.06
CA ARG A 83 -14.32 2.95 -9.07
C ARG A 83 -15.83 3.04 -9.29
N HIS A 84 -16.63 2.43 -8.43
CA HIS A 84 -18.08 2.44 -8.46
C HIS A 84 -18.65 2.84 -7.11
N PHE A 85 -19.66 3.70 -7.14
CA PHE A 85 -20.27 4.24 -5.93
C PHE A 85 -21.49 3.40 -5.57
N SER A 86 -21.43 2.61 -4.49
CA SER A 86 -22.61 1.99 -3.90
C SER A 86 -22.66 2.28 -2.40
N LYS A 87 -23.86 2.51 -1.88
CA LYS A 87 -24.07 2.81 -0.46
C LYS A 87 -23.55 1.68 0.44
N LEU A 88 -23.80 0.44 0.05
CA LEU A 88 -23.34 -0.74 0.79
C LEU A 88 -21.81 -0.80 0.84
N PHE A 89 -21.17 -0.56 -0.30
CA PHE A 89 -19.71 -0.55 -0.41
C PHE A 89 -19.09 0.52 0.50
N TRP A 90 -19.62 1.73 0.48
CA TRP A 90 -19.11 2.82 1.32
C TRP A 90 -19.18 2.50 2.80
N ILE A 91 -20.35 2.04 3.28
CA ILE A 91 -20.55 1.74 4.69
C ILE A 91 -19.68 0.57 5.13
N SER A 92 -19.64 -0.52 4.36
CA SER A 92 -18.83 -1.70 4.71
C SER A 92 -17.34 -1.39 4.73
N THR A 93 -16.85 -0.61 3.76
CA THR A 93 -15.44 -0.21 3.67
C THR A 93 -15.05 0.75 4.78
N LEU A 94 -15.90 1.71 5.11
CA LEU A 94 -15.68 2.63 6.25
C LEU A 94 -15.61 1.87 7.57
N VAL A 95 -16.58 1.00 7.83
CA VAL A 95 -16.61 0.20 9.07
C VAL A 95 -15.38 -0.71 9.15
N ALA A 96 -15.02 -1.40 8.06
CA ALA A 96 -13.85 -2.27 8.04
C ALA A 96 -12.55 -1.49 8.31
N SER A 97 -12.39 -0.31 7.71
CA SER A 97 -11.22 0.57 7.92
C SER A 97 -11.14 1.09 9.35
N LEU A 98 -12.26 1.52 9.93
CA LEU A 98 -12.32 2.01 11.32
C LEU A 98 -12.01 0.90 12.32
N VAL A 99 -12.61 -0.28 12.15
CA VAL A 99 -12.37 -1.43 13.05
C VAL A 99 -10.92 -1.89 12.94
N ALA A 100 -10.37 -2.01 11.75
CA ALA A 100 -8.97 -2.42 11.56
C ALA A 100 -8.00 -1.42 12.20
N ASN A 101 -8.26 -0.12 12.02
CA ASN A 101 -7.47 0.93 12.66
C ASN A 101 -7.59 0.87 14.19
N PHE A 102 -8.79 0.70 14.73
CA PHE A 102 -8.99 0.56 16.16
C PHE A 102 -8.22 -0.63 16.74
N VAL A 103 -8.30 -1.80 16.10
CA VAL A 103 -7.54 -3.00 16.50
C VAL A 103 -6.04 -2.74 16.45
N SER A 104 -5.57 -2.09 15.38
CA SER A 104 -4.16 -1.71 15.25
C SER A 104 -3.70 -0.80 16.38
N LEU A 105 -4.49 0.21 16.74
CA LEU A 105 -4.20 1.11 17.86
C LEU A 105 -4.16 0.40 19.22
N VAL A 106 -5.07 -0.55 19.45
CA VAL A 106 -5.09 -1.32 20.69
C VAL A 106 -3.85 -2.21 20.82
N ILE A 107 -3.37 -2.80 19.72
CA ILE A 107 -2.23 -3.74 19.75
C ILE A 107 -0.89 -2.99 19.74
N PHE A 108 -0.76 -1.98 18.91
CA PHE A 108 0.53 -1.29 18.65
C PHE A 108 0.65 0.08 19.34
N GLY A 109 -0.43 0.57 19.93
CA GLY A 109 -0.46 1.87 20.59
C GLY A 109 -0.73 3.04 19.63
N LEU A 110 -0.75 4.25 20.21
CA LEU A 110 -1.07 5.50 19.52
C LEU A 110 0.14 6.18 18.87
N THR A 111 1.23 5.46 18.63
CA THR A 111 2.41 6.05 17.99
C THR A 111 2.10 6.45 16.56
N PRO A 112 2.20 7.74 16.20
CA PRO A 112 1.99 8.18 14.84
C PRO A 112 3.04 7.58 13.90
N VAL A 113 2.65 7.31 12.65
CA VAL A 113 3.59 6.78 11.63
C VAL A 113 4.69 7.80 11.30
N LEU A 114 4.34 9.08 11.40
CA LEU A 114 5.28 10.21 11.29
C LEU A 114 5.30 10.95 12.62
N ASP A 115 6.39 10.80 13.35
CA ASP A 115 6.60 11.53 14.59
C ASP A 115 7.12 12.93 14.25
N MET A 116 6.26 13.93 14.46
CA MET A 116 6.62 15.33 14.22
C MET A 116 6.97 15.98 15.55
N PRO A 117 8.01 16.85 15.61
CA PRO A 117 8.31 17.60 16.81
C PRO A 117 7.10 18.45 17.26
N ASP A 118 6.82 18.43 18.56
CA ASP A 118 5.70 19.19 19.15
C ASP A 118 5.80 20.72 18.93
N ASN A 119 7.00 21.22 18.66
CA ASN A 119 7.30 22.64 18.44
C ASN A 119 7.68 22.89 16.97
N ILE A 120 6.71 22.83 16.07
CA ILE A 120 6.90 23.35 14.71
C ILE A 120 6.61 24.85 14.75
N PRO A 121 7.59 25.73 14.55
CA PRO A 121 7.34 27.17 14.54
C PRO A 121 6.38 27.53 13.41
N ALA A 122 5.39 28.37 13.72
CA ALA A 122 4.47 28.84 12.69
C ALA A 122 5.25 29.65 11.64
N MET A 123 5.08 29.28 10.39
CA MET A 123 5.70 30.00 9.28
C MET A 123 5.11 31.41 9.14
N GLN A 124 5.98 32.40 8.91
CA GLN A 124 5.55 33.74 8.60
C GLN A 124 4.96 33.82 7.19
N LEU A 125 3.98 34.69 6.98
CA LEU A 125 3.30 34.86 5.68
C LEU A 125 4.29 35.12 4.52
N GLU A 126 5.38 35.81 4.82
CA GLU A 126 6.43 36.11 3.84
C GLU A 126 7.20 34.87 3.33
N GLN A 127 7.06 33.74 3.99
CA GLN A 127 7.76 32.49 3.65
C GLN A 127 6.88 31.54 2.81
N TYR A 128 5.60 31.86 2.57
CA TYR A 128 4.69 30.97 1.83
C TYR A 128 5.11 30.70 0.37
N TRP A 129 5.89 31.57 -0.22
CA TRP A 129 6.46 31.35 -1.56
C TRP A 129 7.36 30.09 -1.62
N ILE A 130 7.95 29.68 -0.48
CA ILE A 130 8.77 28.46 -0.38
C ILE A 130 7.92 27.23 -0.69
N TYR A 131 6.63 27.20 -0.23
CA TYR A 131 5.73 26.10 -0.56
C TYR A 131 5.41 26.03 -2.05
N LEU A 132 5.34 27.17 -2.73
CA LEU A 132 5.16 27.22 -4.18
C LEU A 132 6.36 26.61 -4.91
N LEU A 133 7.57 26.97 -4.53
CA LEU A 133 8.78 26.39 -5.10
C LEU A 133 8.91 24.90 -4.76
N MET A 134 8.60 24.53 -3.52
CA MET A 134 8.61 23.13 -3.09
C MET A 134 7.59 22.32 -3.89
N GLY A 135 6.38 22.83 -4.08
CA GLY A 135 5.35 22.19 -4.90
C GLY A 135 5.79 21.99 -6.37
N LEU A 136 6.41 23.00 -6.97
CA LEU A 136 6.96 22.91 -8.32
C LEU A 136 8.09 21.86 -8.40
N PHE A 137 9.02 21.90 -7.45
CA PHE A 137 10.12 20.95 -7.38
C PHE A 137 9.62 19.51 -7.19
N LEU A 138 8.68 19.29 -6.26
CA LEU A 138 8.10 17.98 -6.02
C LEU A 138 7.29 17.48 -7.21
N GLY A 139 6.56 18.36 -7.91
CA GLY A 139 5.83 18.02 -9.12
C GLY A 139 6.76 17.54 -10.24
N ILE A 140 7.86 18.26 -10.49
CA ILE A 140 8.87 17.86 -11.47
C ILE A 140 9.54 16.55 -11.05
N SER A 141 9.92 16.43 -9.78
CA SER A 141 10.56 15.23 -9.25
C SER A 141 9.62 14.00 -9.33
N GLY A 142 8.34 14.19 -9.06
CA GLY A 142 7.32 13.14 -9.20
C GLY A 142 7.17 12.68 -10.65
N TYR A 143 7.12 13.61 -11.59
CA TYR A 143 7.09 13.28 -13.02
C TYR A 143 8.31 12.48 -13.48
N VAL A 144 9.51 12.91 -13.07
CA VAL A 144 10.75 12.20 -13.39
C VAL A 144 10.75 10.80 -12.77
N TYR A 145 10.33 10.70 -11.49
CA TYR A 145 10.21 9.43 -10.79
C TYR A 145 9.27 8.46 -11.52
N GLU A 146 8.08 8.94 -11.90
CA GLU A 146 7.11 8.15 -12.67
C GLU A 146 7.72 7.61 -13.97
N LYS A 147 8.39 8.46 -14.74
CA LYS A 147 9.06 8.06 -15.99
C LYS A 147 10.13 7.01 -15.74
N VAL A 148 10.95 7.18 -14.70
CA VAL A 148 11.97 6.20 -14.32
C VAL A 148 11.33 4.86 -13.97
N VAL A 149 10.30 4.85 -13.10
CA VAL A 149 9.61 3.63 -12.69
C VAL A 149 8.99 2.89 -13.88
N LEU A 150 8.34 3.62 -14.78
CA LEU A 150 7.72 3.04 -15.99
C LEU A 150 8.77 2.48 -16.97
N TYR A 151 9.97 3.06 -17.00
CA TYR A 151 11.06 2.59 -17.88
C TYR A 151 11.82 1.38 -17.30
N MET A 152 11.81 1.18 -15.98
CA MET A 152 12.58 0.13 -15.31
C MET A 152 12.30 -1.29 -15.81
N PRO A 153 11.05 -1.73 -16.06
CA PRO A 153 10.79 -3.08 -16.58
C PRO A 153 11.47 -3.36 -17.91
N ASP A 154 11.55 -2.36 -18.79
CA ASP A 154 12.20 -2.52 -20.09
C ASP A 154 13.73 -2.50 -19.97
N LEU A 155 14.26 -1.71 -19.04
CA LEU A 155 15.68 -1.71 -18.70
C LEU A 155 16.10 -3.09 -18.16
N TYR A 156 15.34 -3.67 -17.22
CA TYR A 156 15.62 -5.01 -16.69
C TYR A 156 15.56 -6.08 -17.78
N LYS A 157 14.61 -6.00 -18.71
CA LYS A 157 14.57 -6.93 -19.85
C LYS A 157 15.82 -6.80 -20.74
N LYS A 158 16.29 -5.58 -20.98
CA LYS A 158 17.52 -5.34 -21.77
C LYS A 158 18.75 -5.91 -21.06
N ILE A 159 18.91 -5.59 -19.78
CA ILE A 159 20.02 -6.08 -18.95
C ILE A 159 19.98 -7.61 -18.87
N GLY A 160 18.83 -8.20 -18.63
CA GLY A 160 18.66 -9.64 -18.55
C GLY A 160 19.03 -10.36 -19.85
N LYS A 161 18.72 -9.77 -21.03
CA LYS A 161 19.15 -10.29 -22.33
C LYS A 161 20.67 -10.23 -22.50
N ILE A 162 21.30 -9.15 -22.05
CA ILE A 162 22.76 -8.98 -22.13
C ILE A 162 23.47 -9.99 -21.23
N LEU A 163 22.94 -10.21 -20.03
CA LEU A 163 23.51 -11.12 -19.02
C LEU A 163 23.06 -12.59 -19.19
N HIS A 164 22.26 -12.90 -20.21
CA HIS A 164 21.67 -14.25 -20.43
C HIS A 164 20.94 -14.81 -19.19
N LEU A 165 20.36 -13.94 -18.37
CA LEU A 165 19.62 -14.32 -17.17
C LEU A 165 18.20 -14.74 -17.52
N SER A 166 17.70 -15.80 -16.87
CA SER A 166 16.28 -16.14 -17.00
C SER A 166 15.41 -15.07 -16.30
N PRO A 167 14.17 -14.82 -16.79
CA PRO A 167 13.27 -13.82 -16.24
C PRO A 167 13.01 -13.94 -14.72
N ASN A 168 13.19 -15.14 -14.16
CA ASN A 168 12.99 -15.40 -12.74
C ASN A 168 14.04 -14.74 -11.84
N TYR A 169 15.19 -14.35 -12.39
CA TYR A 169 16.26 -13.68 -11.62
C TYR A 169 16.21 -12.15 -11.68
N TYR A 170 15.33 -11.55 -12.51
CA TYR A 170 15.20 -10.10 -12.60
C TYR A 170 14.88 -9.42 -11.26
N PRO A 171 14.00 -9.98 -10.41
CA PRO A 171 13.76 -9.42 -9.09
C PRO A 171 15.00 -9.43 -8.20
N ALA A 172 15.81 -10.48 -8.25
CA ALA A 172 17.05 -10.58 -7.46
C ALA A 172 18.07 -9.49 -7.85
N VAL A 173 18.21 -9.19 -9.15
CA VAL A 173 19.06 -8.11 -9.64
C VAL A 173 18.50 -6.74 -9.20
N ALA A 174 17.18 -6.57 -9.26
CA ALA A 174 16.53 -5.33 -8.85
C ALA A 174 16.69 -5.03 -7.36
N VAL A 175 16.87 -6.06 -6.52
CA VAL A 175 16.94 -5.92 -5.05
C VAL A 175 18.39 -5.95 -4.54
N SER A 176 19.36 -6.31 -5.40
CA SER A 176 20.77 -6.42 -5.01
C SER A 176 21.37 -5.12 -4.47
N TYR A 177 20.86 -3.96 -4.90
CA TYR A 177 21.33 -2.65 -4.43
C TYR A 177 20.87 -2.31 -3.00
N THR A 178 19.91 -3.01 -2.45
CA THR A 178 19.41 -2.75 -1.09
C THR A 178 20.31 -3.28 0.01
N HIS A 179 21.33 -4.07 -0.36
CA HIS A 179 22.31 -4.67 0.55
C HIS A 179 23.72 -4.04 0.43
N LEU A 180 23.89 -3.00 -0.38
CA LEU A 180 25.10 -2.19 -0.47
C LEU A 180 25.01 -0.94 0.40
#